data_d9822a53fb86cfcaec91af371acec9d6
#
_entry.id   d9822a53fb86cfcaec91af371acec9d6
#
_cell.length_a   1.000
_cell.length_b   1.000
_cell.length_c   1.000
_cell.angle_alpha   90.00
_cell.angle_beta   90.00
_cell.angle_gamma   90.00
#
_symmetry.space_group_name_H-M   'P 1'
#
loop_
_entity.id
_entity.type
_entity.pdbx_description
1 polymer ?
#
loop_
_entity_poly.entity_id
_entity_poly.type
_entity_poly.pdbx_seq_one_letter_code
_entity_poly.pdbx_strand_id
1 'polypeptide(L)'
;MAVAYKDRSAAELQEEYRAVKAQFDALKSRELKLNMSRGKPSKAQLDMVSDIMDVFKTPEDYISDGIDVRNYGELSGLPAAKRLFAEILGCKPEECFIGGNASLTLMYDTISKAFTHGLLHSGSPWCRLDTVKWLCPAPGYDRHFKITQSFGCEMIVIPMTPTG
;
A
#
# COMPACT_ATOMS: atom_id res chain seq x y z
N MET A 1 -2.60 -9.74 -33.14
CA MET A 1 -2.98 -10.26 -31.79
C MET A 1 -2.41 -11.66 -31.67
N ALA A 2 -1.85 -12.02 -30.50
CA ALA A 2 -1.37 -13.39 -30.29
C ALA A 2 -2.57 -14.35 -30.21
N VAL A 3 -2.45 -15.51 -30.87
CA VAL A 3 -3.47 -16.57 -30.82
C VAL A 3 -3.47 -17.19 -29.41
N ALA A 4 -4.64 -17.36 -28.82
CA ALA A 4 -4.75 -17.97 -27.49
C ALA A 4 -4.28 -19.43 -27.52
N TYR A 5 -3.68 -19.92 -26.44
CA TYR A 5 -3.14 -21.29 -26.36
C TYR A 5 -4.17 -22.38 -26.72
N LYS A 6 -5.43 -22.19 -26.30
CA LYS A 6 -6.54 -23.11 -26.59
C LYS A 6 -6.84 -23.27 -28.09
N ASP A 7 -6.45 -22.27 -28.90
CA ASP A 7 -6.74 -22.20 -30.36
C ASP A 7 -5.52 -22.58 -31.22
N ARG A 8 -4.42 -23.02 -30.59
CA ARG A 8 -3.19 -23.45 -31.28
C ARG A 8 -3.17 -24.95 -31.49
N SER A 9 -2.46 -25.37 -32.51
CA SER A 9 -2.21 -26.79 -32.75
C SER A 9 -1.24 -27.41 -31.75
N ALA A 10 -1.30 -28.71 -31.57
CA ALA A 10 -0.38 -29.43 -30.70
C ALA A 10 1.11 -29.24 -31.11
N ALA A 11 1.40 -29.12 -32.39
CA ALA A 11 2.76 -28.89 -32.89
C ALA A 11 3.28 -27.51 -32.49
N GLU A 12 2.49 -26.46 -32.67
CA GLU A 12 2.83 -25.08 -32.24
C GLU A 12 3.03 -24.97 -30.73
N LEU A 13 2.16 -25.63 -29.94
CA LEU A 13 2.31 -25.68 -28.49
C LEU A 13 3.58 -26.40 -28.06
N GLN A 14 3.94 -27.48 -28.75
CA GLN A 14 5.16 -28.27 -28.48
C GLN A 14 6.42 -27.46 -28.79
N GLU A 15 6.42 -26.71 -29.88
CA GLU A 15 7.54 -25.84 -30.27
C GLU A 15 7.74 -24.73 -29.25
N GLU A 16 6.65 -24.02 -28.88
CA GLU A 16 6.70 -22.97 -27.88
C GLU A 16 7.12 -23.51 -26.52
N TYR A 17 6.61 -24.68 -26.11
CA TYR A 17 7.04 -25.33 -24.88
C TYR A 17 8.55 -25.57 -24.84
N ARG A 18 9.13 -26.08 -25.96
CA ARG A 18 10.58 -26.30 -26.06
C ARG A 18 11.35 -24.99 -25.92
N ALA A 19 10.90 -23.93 -26.60
CA ALA A 19 11.55 -22.61 -26.55
C ALA A 19 11.51 -22.02 -25.13
N VAL A 20 10.33 -22.00 -24.47
CA VAL A 20 10.16 -21.49 -23.11
C VAL A 20 10.92 -22.35 -22.12
N LYS A 21 10.91 -23.68 -22.28
CA LYS A 21 11.66 -24.59 -21.41
C LYS A 21 13.17 -24.35 -21.51
N ALA A 22 13.70 -24.13 -22.71
CA ALA A 22 15.12 -23.81 -22.88
C ALA A 22 15.50 -22.50 -22.18
N GLN A 23 14.66 -21.47 -22.28
CA GLN A 23 14.85 -20.21 -21.55
C GLN A 23 14.80 -20.40 -20.02
N PHE A 24 13.84 -21.17 -19.54
CA PHE A 24 13.72 -21.49 -18.11
C PHE A 24 14.97 -22.25 -17.61
N ASP A 25 15.41 -23.27 -18.34
CA ASP A 25 16.58 -24.07 -17.95
C ASP A 25 17.87 -23.22 -17.97
N ALA A 26 18.00 -22.30 -18.93
CA ALA A 26 19.11 -21.32 -18.97
C ALA A 26 19.09 -20.35 -17.78
N LEU A 27 17.91 -19.86 -17.36
CA LEU A 27 17.76 -19.02 -16.18
C LEU A 27 18.06 -19.82 -14.89
N LYS A 28 17.57 -21.06 -14.82
CA LYS A 28 17.80 -21.94 -13.67
C LYS A 28 19.27 -22.27 -13.47
N SER A 29 20.02 -22.47 -14.56
CA SER A 29 21.48 -22.75 -14.50
C SER A 29 22.30 -21.57 -13.99
N ARG A 30 21.75 -20.36 -13.96
CA ARG A 30 22.39 -19.17 -13.40
C ARG A 30 22.39 -19.15 -11.87
N GLU A 31 21.69 -20.07 -11.23
CA GLU A 31 21.60 -20.20 -9.75
C GLU A 31 21.26 -18.88 -9.02
N LEU A 32 20.38 -18.10 -9.62
CA LEU A 32 20.00 -16.79 -9.10
C LEU A 32 19.31 -16.93 -7.73
N LYS A 33 19.88 -16.29 -6.70
CA LYS A 33 19.32 -16.25 -5.35
C LYS A 33 18.40 -15.03 -5.21
N LEU A 34 17.32 -14.99 -5.95
CA LEU A 34 16.34 -13.91 -5.92
C LEU A 34 15.19 -14.23 -4.98
N ASN A 35 14.82 -13.27 -4.16
CA ASN A 35 13.65 -13.37 -3.29
C ASN A 35 12.56 -12.40 -3.78
N MET A 36 11.49 -12.95 -4.33
CA MET A 36 10.33 -12.20 -4.83
C MET A 36 9.13 -12.23 -3.86
N SER A 37 9.30 -12.82 -2.68
CA SER A 37 8.18 -13.00 -1.74
C SER A 37 7.72 -11.71 -1.08
N ARG A 38 8.55 -10.66 -1.07
CA ARG A 38 8.23 -9.36 -0.48
C ARG A 38 8.92 -8.23 -1.25
N GLY A 39 8.17 -7.13 -1.49
CA GLY A 39 8.73 -5.88 -1.99
C GLY A 39 9.48 -5.15 -0.87
N LYS A 40 10.78 -5.43 -0.74
CA LYS A 40 11.67 -4.76 0.23
C LYS A 40 12.76 -4.03 -0.53
N PRO A 41 13.16 -2.81 -0.08
CA PRO A 41 14.37 -2.18 -0.57
C PRO A 41 15.59 -3.09 -0.38
N SER A 42 16.50 -3.11 -1.33
CA SER A 42 17.78 -3.80 -1.21
C SER A 42 18.67 -3.11 -0.17
N LYS A 43 19.70 -3.82 0.34
CA LYS A 43 20.69 -3.22 1.23
C LYS A 43 21.30 -1.96 0.63
N ALA A 44 21.67 -1.98 -0.65
CA ALA A 44 22.26 -0.82 -1.33
C ALA A 44 21.32 0.40 -1.35
N GLN A 45 20.01 0.18 -1.56
CA GLN A 45 19.02 1.26 -1.48
C GLN A 45 18.86 1.82 -0.06
N LEU A 46 18.91 0.96 0.96
CA LEU A 46 18.87 1.41 2.36
C LEU A 46 20.15 2.17 2.75
N ASP A 47 21.31 1.71 2.28
CA ASP A 47 22.57 2.38 2.54
C ASP A 47 22.61 3.80 1.94
N MET A 48 21.93 4.05 0.79
CA MET A 48 21.85 5.38 0.18
C MET A 48 21.14 6.42 1.05
N VAL A 49 20.30 6.00 1.97
CA VAL A 49 19.50 6.89 2.84
C VAL A 49 19.93 6.79 4.31
N SER A 50 21.05 6.12 4.60
CA SER A 50 21.51 5.93 5.98
C SER A 50 21.79 7.26 6.70
N ASP A 51 22.26 8.27 5.97
CA ASP A 51 22.58 9.58 6.52
C ASP A 51 21.37 10.35 7.05
N ILE A 52 20.13 9.89 6.73
CA ILE A 52 18.90 10.48 7.28
C ILE A 52 18.87 10.40 8.81
N MET A 53 19.57 9.43 9.41
CA MET A 53 19.66 9.28 10.85
C MET A 53 20.59 10.31 11.50
N ASP A 54 21.43 10.99 10.70
CA ASP A 54 22.43 11.94 11.15
C ASP A 54 22.03 13.41 10.91
N VAL A 55 20.78 13.66 10.50
CA VAL A 55 20.32 15.03 10.23
C VAL A 55 20.11 15.85 11.52
N PHE A 56 19.89 15.20 12.65
CA PHE A 56 19.68 15.85 13.95
C PHE A 56 20.99 15.87 14.73
N LYS A 57 21.71 17.00 14.71
CA LYS A 57 23.01 17.17 15.38
C LYS A 57 22.99 18.18 16.51
N THR A 58 22.13 19.16 16.43
CA THR A 58 21.98 20.23 17.41
C THR A 58 20.56 20.30 17.96
N PRO A 59 20.32 20.93 19.11
CA PRO A 59 18.96 21.12 19.63
C PRO A 59 18.03 21.86 18.66
N GLU A 60 18.58 22.76 17.85
CA GLU A 60 17.83 23.57 16.88
C GLU A 60 17.28 22.72 15.73
N ASP A 61 17.95 21.62 15.36
CA ASP A 61 17.49 20.69 14.32
C ASP A 61 16.19 19.99 14.68
N TYR A 62 15.84 19.98 15.97
CA TYR A 62 14.57 19.41 16.46
C TYR A 62 13.40 20.40 16.45
N ILE A 63 13.60 21.61 15.93
CA ILE A 63 12.54 22.62 15.87
C ILE A 63 11.98 22.71 14.45
N SER A 64 10.70 22.43 14.28
CA SER A 64 9.97 22.54 13.02
C SER A 64 8.78 23.48 13.20
N ASP A 65 8.72 24.58 12.45
CA ASP A 65 7.68 25.63 12.57
C ASP A 65 7.52 26.15 14.03
N GLY A 66 8.63 26.24 14.78
CA GLY A 66 8.59 26.65 16.20
C GLY A 66 8.16 25.55 17.17
N ILE A 67 7.93 24.35 16.71
CA ILE A 67 7.51 23.17 17.49
C ILE A 67 8.72 22.29 17.74
N ASP A 68 8.99 21.94 19.00
CA ASP A 68 10.00 20.94 19.35
C ASP A 68 9.45 19.53 19.08
N VAL A 69 9.96 18.86 18.03
CA VAL A 69 9.47 17.56 17.58
C VAL A 69 9.70 16.42 18.58
N ARG A 70 10.50 16.65 19.62
CA ARG A 70 10.71 15.69 20.71
C ARG A 70 9.55 15.69 21.73
N ASN A 71 8.66 16.69 21.63
CA ASN A 71 7.52 16.82 22.53
C ASN A 71 6.24 16.29 21.84
N TYR A 72 5.20 16.10 22.62
CA TYR A 72 3.87 15.74 22.13
C TYR A 72 3.01 17.01 21.91
N GLY A 73 1.89 16.86 21.18
CA GLY A 73 0.91 17.95 21.02
C GLY A 73 0.30 18.00 19.62
N GLU A 74 1.04 17.64 18.59
CA GLU A 74 0.59 17.68 17.20
C GLU A 74 -0.22 16.43 16.82
N LEU A 75 -1.50 16.39 17.22
CA LEU A 75 -2.38 15.21 17.09
C LEU A 75 -2.57 14.74 15.66
N SER A 76 -2.54 15.63 14.68
CA SER A 76 -2.72 15.32 13.26
C SER A 76 -1.41 15.31 12.46
N GLY A 77 -0.29 15.48 13.14
CA GLY A 77 1.04 15.56 12.56
C GLY A 77 1.60 16.96 12.41
N LEU A 78 2.92 17.06 12.31
CA LEU A 78 3.63 18.34 12.18
C LEU A 78 3.17 19.12 10.93
N PRO A 79 2.99 20.44 11.02
CA PRO A 79 2.58 21.26 9.87
C PRO A 79 3.49 21.12 8.66
N ALA A 80 4.81 21.07 8.86
CA ALA A 80 5.77 20.83 7.77
C ALA A 80 5.57 19.48 7.08
N ALA A 81 5.34 18.41 7.84
CA ALA A 81 5.06 17.09 7.28
C ALA A 81 3.73 17.08 6.50
N LYS A 82 2.70 17.73 7.03
CA LYS A 82 1.40 17.86 6.35
C LYS A 82 1.52 18.59 5.02
N ARG A 83 2.29 19.69 4.95
CA ARG A 83 2.55 20.42 3.69
C ARG A 83 3.27 19.54 2.67
N LEU A 84 4.33 18.84 3.10
CA LEU A 84 5.10 17.94 2.22
C LEU A 84 4.23 16.83 1.62
N PHE A 85 3.48 16.13 2.46
CA PHE A 85 2.65 15.02 2.00
C PHE A 85 1.40 15.48 1.24
N ALA A 86 0.85 16.64 1.56
CA ALA A 86 -0.25 17.23 0.80
C ALA A 86 0.14 17.52 -0.65
N GLU A 87 1.35 18.06 -0.88
CA GLU A 87 1.89 18.26 -2.23
C GLU A 87 2.02 16.94 -2.99
N ILE A 88 2.57 15.89 -2.36
CA ILE A 88 2.72 14.55 -2.97
C ILE A 88 1.36 13.92 -3.29
N LEU A 89 0.38 14.09 -2.41
CA LEU A 89 -0.96 13.48 -2.54
C LEU A 89 -1.91 14.32 -3.41
N GLY A 90 -1.57 15.56 -3.74
CA GLY A 90 -2.45 16.47 -4.49
C GLY A 90 -3.68 16.93 -3.69
N CYS A 91 -3.58 17.07 -2.38
CA CYS A 91 -4.64 17.52 -1.48
C CYS A 91 -4.18 18.73 -0.64
N LYS A 92 -5.03 19.24 0.24
CA LYS A 92 -4.67 20.35 1.14
C LYS A 92 -4.00 19.83 2.42
N PRO A 93 -3.11 20.60 3.07
CA PRO A 93 -2.51 20.21 4.34
C PRO A 93 -3.53 19.89 5.44
N GLU A 94 -4.67 20.57 5.46
CA GLU A 94 -5.76 20.34 6.41
C GLU A 94 -6.46 18.99 6.21
N GLU A 95 -6.36 18.43 5.01
CA GLU A 95 -6.91 17.11 4.66
C GLU A 95 -5.93 15.97 4.95
N CYS A 96 -4.68 16.30 5.36
CA CYS A 96 -3.66 15.32 5.71
C CYS A 96 -3.69 15.01 7.21
N PHE A 97 -3.65 13.72 7.51
CA PHE A 97 -3.37 13.18 8.84
C PHE A 97 -2.08 12.37 8.79
N ILE A 98 -1.07 12.78 9.55
CA ILE A 98 0.21 12.08 9.63
C ILE A 98 0.16 11.11 10.81
N GLY A 99 0.07 9.84 10.51
CA GLY A 99 0.07 8.76 11.49
C GLY A 99 1.42 8.05 11.58
N GLY A 100 1.39 6.83 12.10
CA GLY A 100 2.57 5.96 12.13
C GLY A 100 2.99 5.44 10.75
N ASN A 101 4.09 4.70 10.70
CA ASN A 101 4.69 4.18 9.47
C ASN A 101 4.03 2.91 8.91
N ALA A 102 2.96 2.41 9.53
CA ALA A 102 2.25 1.20 9.13
C ALA A 102 0.87 1.55 8.54
N SER A 103 0.75 1.60 7.21
CA SER A 103 -0.49 1.95 6.53
C SER A 103 -1.66 1.04 6.91
N LEU A 104 -1.43 -0.26 7.11
CA LEU A 104 -2.49 -1.19 7.54
C LEU A 104 -3.03 -0.86 8.93
N THR A 105 -2.22 -0.36 9.85
CA THR A 105 -2.67 0.11 11.16
C THR A 105 -3.58 1.33 11.01
N LEU A 106 -3.19 2.30 10.19
CA LEU A 106 -4.02 3.48 9.92
C LEU A 106 -5.36 3.11 9.28
N MET A 107 -5.35 2.16 8.33
CA MET A 107 -6.58 1.64 7.71
C MET A 107 -7.46 0.96 8.75
N TYR A 108 -6.88 0.09 9.59
CA TYR A 108 -7.61 -0.60 10.65
C TYR A 108 -8.24 0.40 11.63
N ASP A 109 -7.48 1.38 12.10
CA ASP A 109 -7.96 2.40 13.03
C ASP A 109 -9.10 3.23 12.42
N THR A 110 -9.00 3.58 11.14
CA THR A 110 -10.04 4.31 10.43
C THR A 110 -11.34 3.50 10.34
N ILE A 111 -11.24 2.23 9.94
CA ILE A 111 -12.40 1.33 9.87
C ILE A 111 -12.98 1.05 11.25
N SER A 112 -12.14 0.82 12.25
CA SER A 112 -12.56 0.63 13.64
C SER A 112 -13.35 1.84 14.16
N LYS A 113 -12.86 3.06 13.91
CA LYS A 113 -13.58 4.29 14.28
C LYS A 113 -14.92 4.42 13.54
N ALA A 114 -14.95 4.10 12.25
CA ALA A 114 -16.19 4.11 11.48
C ALA A 114 -17.23 3.16 12.07
N PHE A 115 -16.81 1.96 12.46
CA PHE A 115 -17.71 0.97 13.08
C PHE A 115 -18.15 1.34 14.48
N THR A 116 -17.28 1.91 15.29
CA THR A 116 -17.56 2.18 16.72
C THR A 116 -18.19 3.56 16.97
N HIS A 117 -17.78 4.58 16.22
CA HIS A 117 -18.18 5.98 16.46
C HIS A 117 -18.85 6.64 15.25
N GLY A 118 -18.70 6.07 14.05
CA GLY A 118 -19.02 6.74 12.79
C GLY A 118 -17.90 7.67 12.32
N LEU A 119 -18.00 8.12 11.08
CA LEU A 119 -17.12 9.12 10.47
C LEU A 119 -17.79 10.48 10.48
N LEU A 120 -17.03 11.52 10.12
CA LEU A 120 -17.57 12.86 9.89
C LEU A 120 -18.77 12.76 8.91
N HIS A 121 -19.90 13.35 9.31
CA HIS A 121 -21.18 13.28 8.59
C HIS A 121 -21.89 11.90 8.63
N SER A 122 -21.41 10.92 9.36
CA SER A 122 -22.19 9.70 9.60
C SER A 122 -23.36 9.98 10.55
N GLY A 123 -24.57 9.56 10.19
CA GLY A 123 -25.73 9.69 11.08
C GLY A 123 -25.69 8.73 12.29
N SER A 124 -24.90 7.64 12.17
CA SER A 124 -24.68 6.65 13.22
C SER A 124 -23.39 5.85 12.94
N PRO A 125 -22.85 5.16 13.97
CA PRO A 125 -21.75 4.20 13.76
C PRO A 125 -22.14 3.09 12.76
N TRP A 126 -21.17 2.62 11.99
CA TRP A 126 -21.44 1.60 10.97
C TRP A 126 -21.90 0.27 11.55
N CYS A 127 -21.53 -0.07 12.79
CA CYS A 127 -22.02 -1.27 13.46
C CYS A 127 -23.54 -1.29 13.71
N ARG A 128 -24.23 -0.16 13.54
CA ARG A 128 -25.70 -0.07 13.65
C ARG A 128 -26.42 -0.17 12.31
N LEU A 129 -25.67 -0.29 11.21
CA LEU A 129 -26.23 -0.49 9.88
C LEU A 129 -26.49 -1.99 9.67
N ASP A 130 -27.56 -2.33 8.97
CA ASP A 130 -27.88 -3.73 8.65
C ASP A 130 -26.79 -4.38 7.80
N THR A 131 -26.20 -3.63 6.88
CA THR A 131 -25.14 -4.10 6.00
C THR A 131 -24.18 -2.95 5.64
N VAL A 132 -22.89 -3.20 5.77
CA VAL A 132 -21.83 -2.34 5.24
C VAL A 132 -21.20 -3.04 4.04
N LYS A 133 -21.24 -2.40 2.88
CA LYS A 133 -20.66 -2.94 1.64
C LYS A 133 -19.30 -2.32 1.37
N TRP A 134 -18.36 -3.14 0.91
CA TRP A 134 -17.00 -2.71 0.60
C TRP A 134 -16.62 -3.11 -0.82
N LEU A 135 -16.24 -2.12 -1.65
CA LEU A 135 -15.78 -2.35 -3.01
C LEU A 135 -14.31 -2.77 -3.01
N CYS A 136 -14.03 -3.88 -3.67
CA CYS A 136 -12.71 -4.50 -3.74
C CYS A 136 -12.21 -4.53 -5.19
N PRO A 137 -11.50 -3.49 -5.67
CA PRO A 137 -10.89 -3.54 -6.99
C PRO A 137 -9.87 -4.68 -7.07
N ALA A 138 -10.05 -5.61 -8.01
CA ALA A 138 -9.19 -6.77 -8.18
C ALA A 138 -8.68 -6.89 -9.65
N PRO A 139 -7.39 -7.20 -9.87
CA PRO A 139 -6.39 -7.57 -8.86
C PRO A 139 -5.95 -6.39 -7.98
N GLY A 140 -5.67 -6.65 -6.70
CA GLY A 140 -5.26 -5.63 -5.72
C GLY A 140 -4.58 -6.25 -4.50
N TYR A 141 -4.12 -5.41 -3.58
CA TYR A 141 -3.52 -5.88 -2.34
C TYR A 141 -4.59 -6.33 -1.35
N ASP A 142 -4.64 -7.62 -1.05
CA ASP A 142 -5.70 -8.27 -0.31
C ASP A 142 -5.77 -7.91 1.19
N ARG A 143 -4.68 -7.40 1.77
CA ARG A 143 -4.59 -7.14 3.22
C ARG A 143 -5.56 -6.07 3.70
N HIS A 144 -5.73 -4.98 2.93
CA HIS A 144 -6.70 -3.96 3.29
C HIS A 144 -8.15 -4.44 3.13
N PHE A 145 -8.46 -5.33 2.17
CA PHE A 145 -9.77 -5.97 2.08
C PHE A 145 -10.04 -6.89 3.28
N LYS A 146 -8.98 -7.58 3.76
CA LYS A 146 -9.09 -8.44 4.93
C LYS A 146 -9.45 -7.68 6.20
N ILE A 147 -9.00 -6.43 6.33
CA ILE A 147 -9.40 -5.55 7.43
C ILE A 147 -10.93 -5.37 7.43
N THR A 148 -11.50 -4.90 6.32
CA THR A 148 -12.94 -4.65 6.24
C THR A 148 -13.77 -5.92 6.35
N GLN A 149 -13.28 -7.03 5.79
CA GLN A 149 -13.89 -8.35 5.96
C GLN A 149 -13.95 -8.77 7.43
N SER A 150 -12.90 -8.46 8.23
CA SER A 150 -12.87 -8.81 9.66
C SER A 150 -13.92 -8.06 10.50
N PHE A 151 -14.40 -6.94 10.02
CA PHE A 151 -15.51 -6.18 10.61
C PHE A 151 -16.89 -6.63 10.10
N GLY A 152 -16.96 -7.66 9.25
CA GLY A 152 -18.22 -8.19 8.73
C GLY A 152 -18.77 -7.45 7.52
N CYS A 153 -17.96 -6.65 6.82
CA CYS A 153 -18.40 -6.01 5.57
C CYS A 153 -18.72 -7.06 4.49
N GLU A 154 -19.77 -6.83 3.73
CA GLU A 154 -20.06 -7.54 2.49
C GLU A 154 -19.03 -7.09 1.41
N MET A 155 -18.23 -8.03 0.95
CA MET A 155 -17.14 -7.75 0.00
C MET A 155 -17.64 -7.85 -1.43
N ILE A 156 -17.58 -6.76 -2.19
CA ILE A 156 -17.99 -6.69 -3.60
C ILE A 156 -16.72 -6.56 -4.46
N VAL A 157 -16.40 -7.64 -5.18
CA VAL A 157 -15.23 -7.63 -6.07
C VAL A 157 -15.57 -6.86 -7.34
N ILE A 158 -14.74 -5.88 -7.65
CA ILE A 158 -14.80 -5.08 -8.89
C ILE A 158 -13.62 -5.51 -9.78
N PRO A 159 -13.86 -6.25 -10.88
CA PRO A 159 -12.78 -6.63 -11.77
C PRO A 159 -12.22 -5.40 -12.47
N MET A 160 -10.90 -5.21 -12.35
CA MET A 160 -10.18 -4.17 -13.08
C MET A 160 -9.82 -4.63 -14.47
N THR A 161 -9.91 -3.73 -15.44
CA THR A 161 -9.48 -3.96 -16.82
C THR A 161 -8.16 -3.23 -17.10
N PRO A 162 -7.46 -3.52 -18.22
CA PRO A 162 -6.25 -2.77 -18.61
C PRO A 162 -6.44 -1.28 -18.79
N THR A 163 -7.69 -0.83 -18.91
CA THR A 163 -8.06 0.58 -19.11
C THR A 163 -8.78 1.21 -17.90
N GLY A 164 -8.91 0.50 -16.79
CA GLY A 164 -9.56 0.97 -15.56
C GLY A 164 -10.79 0.19 -15.19
#